data_73ae97310643bfff6642743e3494b3ad
#
_entry.id   73ae97310643bfff6642743e3494b3ad
#
_cell.length_a   1.000
_cell.length_b   1.000
_cell.length_c   1.000
_cell.angle_alpha   90.00
_cell.angle_beta   90.00
_cell.angle_gamma   90.00
#
_symmetry.space_group_name_H-M   'P 1'
#
loop_
_entity.id
_entity.type
_entity.pdbx_description
1 polymer ?
#
loop_
_entity_poly.entity_id
_entity_poly.type
_entity_poly.pdbx_seq_one_letter_code
_entity_poly.pdbx_strand_id
1 'polypeptide(L)' 'SEMCIRDRSNASAASDLGCAALHLGSAVQGAWLNVLINLGSIRDAAFAAQYRTRGQILLDEALPLAQSIYDRVLKAVQG' A
#
# COMPACT_ATOMS: atom_id res chain seq x y z
N SER A 1 14.25 -12.93 -5.32
CA SER A 1 14.21 -14.10 -6.18
C SER A 1 13.02 -14.03 -7.13
N GLU A 2 13.18 -14.56 -8.30
CA GLU A 2 12.12 -14.58 -9.29
C GLU A 2 11.10 -15.67 -8.97
N MET A 3 9.84 -15.34 -9.16
CA MET A 3 8.74 -16.28 -8.99
C MET A 3 8.57 -17.10 -10.28
N CYS A 4 8.55 -18.42 -10.16
CA CYS A 4 8.29 -19.30 -11.29
C CYS A 4 6.77 -19.41 -11.52
N ILE A 5 6.28 -18.98 -12.69
CA ILE A 5 4.87 -19.00 -13.01
C ILE A 5 4.62 -19.94 -14.18
N ARG A 6 5.14 -21.17 -14.08
CA ARG A 6 4.94 -22.17 -15.13
C ARG A 6 3.67 -22.97 -14.97
N ASP A 7 3.20 -23.17 -13.75
CA ASP A 7 1.96 -23.87 -13.53
C ASP A 7 0.88 -22.92 -13.01
N ARG A 8 -0.35 -23.41 -13.05
CA ARG A 8 -1.54 -22.63 -12.67
C ARG A 8 -1.55 -22.24 -11.19
N SER A 9 -1.02 -23.11 -10.31
CA SER A 9 -0.98 -22.83 -8.88
C SER A 9 -0.07 -21.63 -8.58
N ASN A 10 1.10 -21.56 -9.21
CA ASN A 10 2.02 -20.44 -9.02
C ASN A 10 1.44 -19.15 -9.58
N ALA A 11 0.77 -19.22 -10.74
CA ALA A 11 0.12 -18.06 -11.33
C ALA A 11 -1.02 -17.54 -10.43
N SER A 12 -1.81 -18.43 -9.83
CA SER A 12 -2.88 -18.05 -8.91
C SER A 12 -2.32 -17.40 -7.66
N ALA A 13 -1.25 -17.95 -7.07
CA ALA A 13 -0.62 -17.38 -5.90
C ALA A 13 -0.03 -16.00 -6.19
N ALA A 14 0.59 -15.82 -7.35
CA ALA A 14 1.12 -14.54 -7.78
C ALA A 14 0.00 -13.50 -7.95
N SER A 15 -1.11 -13.89 -8.58
CA SER A 15 -2.27 -13.03 -8.75
C SER A 15 -2.85 -12.60 -7.40
N ASP A 16 -2.96 -13.54 -6.46
CA ASP A 16 -3.45 -13.24 -5.11
C ASP A 16 -2.54 -12.24 -4.40
N LEU A 17 -1.23 -12.37 -4.54
CA LEU A 17 -0.28 -11.42 -3.98
C LEU A 17 -0.45 -10.02 -4.58
N GLY A 18 -0.61 -9.95 -5.89
CA GLY A 18 -0.86 -8.67 -6.58
C GLY A 18 -2.14 -8.00 -6.11
N CYS A 19 -3.22 -8.76 -5.97
CA CYS A 19 -4.49 -8.26 -5.44
C CYS A 19 -4.34 -7.77 -4.00
N ALA A 20 -3.62 -8.53 -3.16
CA ALA A 20 -3.38 -8.14 -1.78
C ALA A 20 -2.62 -6.82 -1.71
N ALA A 21 -1.62 -6.62 -2.55
CA ALA A 21 -0.87 -5.36 -2.59
C ALA A 21 -1.77 -4.18 -2.95
N LEU A 22 -2.66 -4.35 -3.94
CA LEU A 22 -3.63 -3.31 -4.31
C LEU A 22 -4.58 -3.00 -3.16
N HIS A 23 -5.13 -4.03 -2.52
CA HIS A 23 -6.06 -3.86 -1.41
C HIS A 23 -5.41 -3.19 -0.21
N LEU A 24 -4.17 -3.56 0.13
CA LEU A 24 -3.44 -2.93 1.20
C LEU A 24 -3.18 -1.45 0.91
N GLY A 25 -2.79 -1.12 -0.31
CA GLY A 25 -2.60 0.26 -0.72
C GLY A 25 -3.87 1.09 -0.56
N SER A 26 -5.01 0.55 -1.01
CA SER A 26 -6.31 1.21 -0.86
C SER A 26 -6.71 1.36 0.60
N ALA A 27 -6.53 0.30 1.40
CA ALA A 27 -6.90 0.32 2.82
C ALA A 27 -6.09 1.35 3.60
N VAL A 28 -4.79 1.44 3.34
CA VAL A 28 -3.92 2.42 3.98
C VAL A 28 -4.34 3.84 3.62
N GLN A 29 -4.65 4.10 2.36
CA GLN A 29 -5.10 5.42 1.94
C GLN A 29 -6.45 5.79 2.57
N GLY A 30 -7.38 4.84 2.63
CA GLY A 30 -8.66 5.05 3.29
C GLY A 30 -8.52 5.34 4.78
N ALA A 31 -7.67 4.57 5.47
CA ALA A 31 -7.38 4.79 6.87
C ALA A 31 -6.76 6.17 7.10
N TRP A 32 -5.87 6.60 6.21
CA TRP A 32 -5.24 7.92 6.30
C TRP A 32 -6.27 9.06 6.21
N LEU A 33 -7.27 8.92 5.34
CA LEU A 33 -8.34 9.93 5.28
C LEU A 33 -9.04 10.08 6.63
N ASN A 34 -9.33 8.97 7.31
CA ASN A 34 -9.95 9.00 8.64
C ASN A 34 -9.03 9.62 9.68
N VAL A 35 -7.73 9.32 9.62
CA VAL A 35 -6.74 9.95 10.52
C VAL A 35 -6.72 11.45 10.32
N LEU A 36 -6.71 11.92 9.07
CA LEU A 36 -6.69 13.35 8.77
C LEU A 36 -7.93 14.07 9.30
N ILE A 37 -9.10 13.45 9.17
CA ILE A 37 -10.34 13.99 9.72
C ILE A 37 -10.22 14.14 11.24
N ASN A 38 -9.72 13.12 11.92
CA ASN A 38 -9.58 13.13 13.38
C ASN A 38 -8.53 14.13 13.83
N LEU A 39 -7.42 14.26 13.11
CA LEU A 39 -6.39 15.26 13.43
C LEU A 39 -6.94 16.67 13.29
N GLY A 40 -7.87 16.90 12.37
CA GLY A 40 -8.51 18.20 12.19
C GLY A 40 -9.31 18.67 13.39
N SER A 41 -9.76 17.76 14.26
CA SER A 41 -10.53 18.08 15.48
C SER A 41 -9.64 18.24 16.72
N ILE A 42 -8.33 18.01 16.62
CA ILE A 42 -7.40 18.13 17.74
C ILE A 42 -7.07 19.60 17.96
N ARG A 43 -7.17 20.05 19.23
CA ARG A 43 -6.91 21.45 19.59
C ARG A 43 -5.42 21.84 19.53
N ASP A 44 -4.55 20.92 19.85
CA ASP A 44 -3.11 21.13 19.79
C ASP A 44 -2.66 21.09 18.33
N ALA A 45 -2.52 22.26 17.73
CA ALA A 45 -2.17 22.39 16.31
C ALA A 45 -0.76 21.85 16.01
N ALA A 46 0.18 22.01 16.94
CA ALA A 46 1.54 21.51 16.76
C ALA A 46 1.58 19.99 16.78
N PHE A 47 0.82 19.37 17.69
CA PHE A 47 0.68 17.92 17.74
C PHE A 47 0.06 17.38 16.45
N ALA A 48 -1.05 17.97 16.02
CA ALA A 48 -1.74 17.54 14.80
C ALA A 48 -0.84 17.66 13.57
N ALA A 49 -0.09 18.77 13.45
CA ALA A 49 0.82 18.99 12.34
C ALA A 49 1.95 17.96 12.32
N GLN A 50 2.51 17.63 13.49
CA GLN A 50 3.56 16.63 13.61
C GLN A 50 3.10 15.24 13.13
N TYR A 51 1.93 14.83 13.57
CA TYR A 51 1.40 13.51 13.17
C TYR A 51 0.98 13.49 11.70
N ARG A 52 0.47 14.60 11.18
CA ARG A 52 0.16 14.72 9.76
C ARG A 52 1.42 14.55 8.91
N THR A 53 2.51 15.18 9.32
CA THR A 53 3.79 15.07 8.61
C THR A 53 4.35 13.65 8.67
N ARG A 54 4.34 13.02 9.86
CA ARG A 54 4.84 11.66 10.03
C ARG A 54 4.02 10.66 9.23
N GLY A 55 2.71 10.78 9.25
CA GLY A 55 1.83 9.89 8.51
C GLY A 55 2.04 10.01 7.01
N GLN A 56 2.19 11.22 6.51
CA GLN A 56 2.44 11.45 5.09
C GLN A 56 3.77 10.81 4.64
N ILE A 57 4.82 10.92 5.47
CA ILE A 57 6.11 10.27 5.18
C ILE A 57 5.94 8.76 5.09
N LEU A 58 5.20 8.16 6.02
CA LEU A 58 4.96 6.71 6.00
C LEU A 58 4.18 6.28 4.76
N LEU A 59 3.18 7.04 4.34
CA LEU A 59 2.45 6.75 3.12
C LEU A 59 3.34 6.86 1.88
N ASP A 60 4.16 7.90 1.83
CA ASP A 60 5.06 8.14 0.71
C ASP A 60 6.09 7.01 0.55
N GLU A 61 6.37 6.27 1.61
CA GLU A 61 7.22 5.08 1.57
C GLU A 61 6.42 3.81 1.27
N ALA A 62 5.26 3.66 1.91
CA ALA A 62 4.48 2.42 1.83
C ALA A 62 3.78 2.24 0.48
N LEU A 63 3.20 3.30 -0.09
CA LEU A 63 2.44 3.19 -1.33
C LEU A 63 3.30 2.78 -2.52
N PRO A 64 4.51 3.34 -2.72
CA PRO A 64 5.38 2.86 -3.79
C PRO A 64 5.83 1.41 -3.60
N LEU A 65 5.99 0.94 -2.36
CA LEU A 65 6.32 -0.46 -2.09
C LEU A 65 5.17 -1.38 -2.52
N ALA A 66 3.94 -1.04 -2.16
CA ALA A 66 2.78 -1.81 -2.58
C ALA A 66 2.65 -1.82 -4.10
N GLN A 67 2.84 -0.68 -4.75
CA GLN A 67 2.81 -0.57 -6.21
C GLN A 67 3.90 -1.41 -6.85
N SER A 68 5.11 -1.43 -6.29
CA SER A 68 6.21 -2.22 -6.84
C SER A 68 5.94 -3.72 -6.76
N ILE A 69 5.27 -4.18 -5.70
CA ILE A 69 4.86 -5.58 -5.59
C ILE A 69 3.86 -5.92 -6.71
N TYR A 70 2.86 -5.06 -6.90
CA TYR A 70 1.88 -5.25 -7.97
C TYR A 70 2.56 -5.29 -9.33
N ASP A 71 3.47 -4.36 -9.61
CA ASP A 71 4.16 -4.27 -10.88
C ASP A 71 5.02 -5.51 -11.16
N ARG A 72 5.68 -6.05 -10.13
CA ARG A 72 6.46 -7.28 -10.25
C ARG A 72 5.57 -8.49 -10.55
N VAL A 73 4.43 -8.58 -9.88
CA VAL A 73 3.46 -9.64 -10.15
C VAL A 73 2.91 -9.51 -11.56
N LEU A 74 2.53 -8.31 -11.98
CA LEU A 74 2.00 -8.06 -13.31
C LEU A 74 3.00 -8.51 -14.39
N LYS A 75 4.26 -8.12 -14.23
CA LYS A 75 5.32 -8.52 -15.14
C LYS A 75 5.50 -10.04 -15.18
N ALA A 76 5.45 -10.70 -14.03
CA ALA A 76 5.62 -12.14 -13.93
C ALA A 76 4.48 -12.89 -14.61
N VAL A 77 3.21 -12.46 -14.42
CA VAL A 77 2.05 -13.15 -15.01
C VAL A 77 1.88 -12.86 -16.50
N GLN A 78 2.43 -11.75 -16.99
CA GLN A 78 2.45 -11.47 -18.43
C GLN A 78 3.45 -12.33 -19.20
N GLY A 79 4.34 -12.95 -18.50
CA GLY A 79 5.34 -13.81 -19.08
C GLY A 79 6.54 -13.12 -19.58
#